data_fe4913d4a1d89d374eff0b4697ce60fa
#
_entry.id   fe4913d4a1d89d374eff0b4697ce60fa
#
_cell.length_a   1.000
_cell.length_b   1.000
_cell.length_c   1.000
_cell.angle_alpha   90.00
_cell.angle_beta   90.00
_cell.angle_gamma   90.00
#
_symmetry.space_group_name_H-M   'P 1'
#
loop_
_entity.id
_entity.type
_entity.pdbx_description
1 polymer ?
#
loop_
_entity_poly.entity_id
_entity_poly.type
_entity_poly.pdbx_seq_one_letter_code
_entity_poly.pdbx_strand_id
1 'polypeptide(L)'
;QMGKIKNKRKKKKKNGFKQFWKLGLEEFNTQNFDINPDGELIVREGNFQYNIYDIVKKYGTSTEIVFPTIIENRVRDLIDTFNAYIKILGYKGKFFYHYVMKVNQNKEFVLPAIAEGANIEVSSVNELYLVKRMIEEEKFNRKIRVTCNGPKTEKYISLIEELKSKGLIVIPIIENQSELERLKKFKGEIGIRVDLGVKIDAHFDKKFNHFGFSEDELLRLGKIRNLSILHY
;
A
#
# COMPACT_ATOMS: atom_id res chain seq x y z
N GLN A 1 70.09 -27.17 4.54
CA GLN A 1 68.68 -27.49 4.40
C GLN A 1 67.85 -26.19 4.46
N MET A 2 67.42 -25.69 3.28
CA MET A 2 66.62 -24.48 3.16
C MET A 2 65.12 -24.86 3.24
N GLY A 3 64.47 -24.45 4.32
CA GLY A 3 63.08 -24.67 4.51
C GLY A 3 62.20 -23.74 3.59
N LYS A 4 61.41 -24.34 2.72
CA LYS A 4 60.46 -23.63 1.87
C LYS A 4 59.34 -23.03 2.70
N ILE A 5 59.34 -21.72 2.87
CA ILE A 5 58.21 -20.97 3.43
C ILE A 5 57.08 -21.00 2.39
N LYS A 6 56.06 -21.81 2.64
CA LYS A 6 54.81 -21.79 1.87
C LYS A 6 54.00 -20.53 2.23
N ASN A 7 54.11 -19.52 1.40
CA ASN A 7 53.24 -18.34 1.45
C ASN A 7 51.79 -18.77 1.11
N LYS A 8 50.97 -19.05 2.12
CA LYS A 8 49.52 -19.18 1.96
C LYS A 8 48.98 -17.79 1.63
N ARG A 9 48.89 -17.45 0.37
CA ARG A 9 48.03 -16.34 -0.08
C ARG A 9 46.64 -16.61 0.43
N LYS A 10 46.23 -15.93 1.49
CA LYS A 10 44.83 -15.82 1.87
C LYS A 10 44.08 -15.27 0.65
N LYS A 11 43.26 -16.09 -0.02
CA LYS A 11 42.29 -15.63 -0.98
C LYS A 11 41.44 -14.59 -0.23
N LYS A 12 41.63 -13.29 -0.47
CA LYS A 12 40.69 -12.27 -0.09
C LYS A 12 39.36 -12.70 -0.71
N LYS A 13 38.39 -13.09 0.13
CA LYS A 13 37.00 -13.22 -0.29
C LYS A 13 36.67 -11.89 -0.98
N LYS A 14 36.46 -11.92 -2.28
CA LYS A 14 35.87 -10.78 -2.98
C LYS A 14 34.53 -10.57 -2.34
N ASN A 15 34.40 -9.54 -1.51
CA ASN A 15 33.14 -9.08 -0.96
C ASN A 15 32.34 -8.41 -2.07
N GLY A 16 32.05 -9.11 -3.13
CA GLY A 16 31.29 -8.70 -4.27
C GLY A 16 30.75 -7.25 -4.27
N PHE A 17 29.73 -6.99 -4.98
CA PHE A 17 29.03 -5.71 -5.04
C PHE A 17 28.48 -5.22 -3.69
N LYS A 18 28.31 -6.06 -2.67
CA LYS A 18 27.91 -5.67 -1.31
C LYS A 18 28.73 -4.51 -0.75
N GLN A 19 30.01 -4.41 -1.14
CA GLN A 19 30.89 -3.32 -0.73
C GLN A 19 30.49 -1.96 -1.33
N PHE A 20 29.85 -1.97 -2.47
CA PHE A 20 29.50 -0.76 -3.25
C PHE A 20 27.99 -0.48 -3.26
N TRP A 21 27.18 -1.47 -3.01
CA TRP A 21 25.75 -1.35 -3.00
C TRP A 21 25.25 -0.99 -1.59
N LYS A 22 25.04 0.30 -1.36
CA LYS A 22 24.52 0.80 -0.09
C LYS A 22 23.00 0.68 0.02
N LEU A 23 22.31 0.38 -1.07
CA LEU A 23 20.85 0.34 -1.10
C LEU A 23 20.34 -0.79 -0.18
N GLY A 24 19.93 -0.43 1.01
CA GLY A 24 19.23 -1.29 1.94
C GLY A 24 20.07 -2.32 2.71
N LEU A 25 21.39 -2.31 2.62
CA LEU A 25 22.20 -3.29 3.37
C LEU A 25 22.34 -2.95 4.86
N GLU A 26 22.30 -1.67 5.21
CA GLU A 26 22.43 -1.20 6.59
C GLU A 26 21.12 -0.61 7.13
N GLU A 27 20.28 -0.04 6.26
CA GLU A 27 19.08 0.73 6.64
C GLU A 27 17.78 -0.02 6.41
N PHE A 28 17.77 -1.06 5.56
CA PHE A 28 16.55 -1.81 5.21
C PHE A 28 16.74 -3.32 5.45
N ASN A 29 15.64 -4.00 5.72
CA ASN A 29 15.64 -5.45 5.82
C ASN A 29 15.99 -6.08 4.46
N THR A 30 17.20 -6.66 4.37
CA THR A 30 17.76 -7.27 3.16
C THR A 30 17.54 -8.78 3.09
N GLN A 31 16.68 -9.36 3.93
CA GLN A 31 16.48 -10.81 3.92
C GLN A 31 15.99 -11.34 2.56
N ASN A 32 15.32 -10.50 1.76
CA ASN A 32 14.81 -10.86 0.45
C ASN A 32 15.81 -10.59 -0.69
N PHE A 33 16.82 -9.74 -0.49
CA PHE A 33 17.75 -9.34 -1.54
C PHE A 33 19.19 -9.64 -1.15
N ASP A 34 19.97 -10.17 -2.09
CA ASP A 34 21.37 -10.48 -1.90
C ASP A 34 22.16 -10.35 -3.22
N ILE A 35 23.47 -10.44 -3.14
CA ILE A 35 24.37 -10.47 -4.28
C ILE A 35 25.16 -11.76 -4.23
N ASN A 36 25.16 -12.53 -5.32
CA ASN A 36 25.96 -13.75 -5.43
C ASN A 36 27.47 -13.43 -5.62
N PRO A 37 28.36 -14.45 -5.57
CA PRO A 37 29.79 -14.23 -5.76
C PRO A 37 30.18 -13.63 -7.11
N ASP A 38 29.34 -13.78 -8.13
CA ASP A 38 29.55 -13.25 -9.48
C ASP A 38 29.08 -11.81 -9.64
N GLY A 39 28.48 -11.23 -8.57
CA GLY A 39 28.01 -9.86 -8.55
C GLY A 39 26.58 -9.69 -9.07
N GLU A 40 25.82 -10.77 -9.20
CA GLU A 40 24.45 -10.77 -9.71
C GLU A 40 23.43 -10.66 -8.59
N LEU A 41 22.32 -9.94 -8.86
CA LEU A 41 21.24 -9.76 -7.90
C LEU A 41 20.46 -11.06 -7.72
N ILE A 42 20.34 -11.47 -6.46
CA ILE A 42 19.53 -12.60 -6.02
C ILE A 42 18.33 -12.09 -5.23
N VAL A 43 17.15 -12.59 -5.55
CA VAL A 43 15.93 -12.36 -4.78
C VAL A 43 15.51 -13.67 -4.12
N ARG A 44 15.21 -13.59 -2.81
CA ARG A 44 14.67 -14.71 -2.03
C ARG A 44 13.20 -14.47 -1.75
N GLU A 45 12.38 -15.47 -2.08
CA GLU A 45 10.95 -15.47 -1.83
C GLU A 45 10.56 -16.81 -1.17
N GLY A 46 10.30 -16.78 0.12
CA GLY A 46 10.11 -17.99 0.91
C GLY A 46 11.34 -18.91 0.80
N ASN A 47 11.13 -20.15 0.34
CA ASN A 47 12.19 -21.14 0.11
C ASN A 47 12.83 -21.05 -1.29
N PHE A 48 12.35 -20.13 -2.13
CA PHE A 48 12.86 -19.97 -3.50
C PHE A 48 13.91 -18.88 -3.57
N GLN A 49 14.85 -19.06 -4.51
CA GLN A 49 15.88 -18.09 -4.81
C GLN A 49 15.95 -17.88 -6.32
N TYR A 50 15.87 -16.62 -6.72
CA TYR A 50 15.87 -16.23 -8.13
C TYR A 50 17.11 -15.40 -8.43
N ASN A 51 17.84 -15.78 -9.50
CA ASN A 51 18.86 -14.93 -10.08
C ASN A 51 18.20 -14.01 -11.12
N ILE A 52 18.23 -12.70 -10.87
CA ILE A 52 17.59 -11.72 -11.75
C ILE A 52 18.25 -11.67 -13.13
N TYR A 53 19.56 -11.88 -13.19
CA TYR A 53 20.27 -11.93 -14.47
C TYR A 53 19.80 -13.09 -15.37
N ASP A 54 19.56 -14.27 -14.79
CA ASP A 54 19.04 -15.42 -15.53
C ASP A 54 17.61 -15.16 -16.01
N ILE A 55 16.78 -14.48 -15.22
CA ILE A 55 15.43 -14.08 -15.64
C ILE A 55 15.51 -13.11 -16.82
N VAL A 56 16.36 -12.09 -16.74
CA VAL A 56 16.56 -11.12 -17.83
C VAL A 56 17.10 -11.78 -19.07
N LYS A 57 18.03 -12.72 -18.95
CA LYS A 57 18.53 -13.51 -20.11
C LYS A 57 17.41 -14.28 -20.81
N LYS A 58 16.48 -14.85 -20.00
CA LYS A 58 15.41 -15.69 -20.53
C LYS A 58 14.29 -14.87 -21.19
N TYR A 59 13.91 -13.75 -20.58
CA TYR A 59 12.73 -12.97 -20.97
C TYR A 59 13.05 -11.64 -21.65
N GLY A 60 14.31 -11.20 -21.61
CA GLY A 60 14.77 -9.93 -22.18
C GLY A 60 14.55 -8.74 -21.24
N THR A 61 14.87 -7.56 -21.78
CA THR A 61 14.60 -6.25 -21.19
C THR A 61 13.58 -5.51 -22.08
N SER A 62 12.67 -4.67 -21.60
CA SER A 62 12.43 -4.27 -20.21
C SER A 62 11.41 -5.23 -19.59
N THR A 63 11.73 -5.75 -18.41
CA THR A 63 10.86 -6.71 -17.71
C THR A 63 10.58 -6.20 -16.32
N GLU A 64 9.31 -6.13 -15.95
CA GLU A 64 8.85 -5.93 -14.58
C GLU A 64 8.66 -7.29 -13.91
N ILE A 65 9.22 -7.45 -12.72
CA ILE A 65 9.13 -8.70 -11.96
C ILE A 65 8.48 -8.39 -10.62
N VAL A 66 7.39 -9.09 -10.33
CA VAL A 66 6.67 -8.97 -9.05
C VAL A 66 6.91 -10.21 -8.21
N PHE A 67 7.19 -9.99 -6.93
CA PHE A 67 7.37 -11.03 -5.92
C PHE A 67 6.26 -10.94 -4.88
N PRO A 68 5.13 -11.63 -5.06
CA PRO A 68 3.94 -11.50 -4.21
C PRO A 68 4.22 -11.75 -2.73
N THR A 69 5.00 -12.79 -2.40
CA THR A 69 5.33 -13.13 -1.01
C THR A 69 6.10 -12.01 -0.29
N ILE A 70 6.87 -11.20 -1.02
CA ILE A 70 7.55 -10.03 -0.42
C ILE A 70 6.51 -8.97 -0.04
N ILE A 71 5.50 -8.74 -0.87
CA ILE A 71 4.40 -7.83 -0.59
C ILE A 71 3.61 -8.32 0.63
N GLU A 72 3.23 -9.59 0.64
CA GLU A 72 2.54 -10.24 1.76
C GLU A 72 3.29 -10.04 3.08
N ASN A 73 4.58 -10.38 3.10
CA ASN A 73 5.40 -10.23 4.30
C ASN A 73 5.47 -8.79 4.78
N ARG A 74 5.59 -7.80 3.88
CA ARG A 74 5.63 -6.38 4.26
C ARG A 74 4.31 -5.90 4.85
N VAL A 75 3.20 -6.31 4.29
CA VAL A 75 1.87 -5.97 4.82
C VAL A 75 1.67 -6.62 6.20
N ARG A 76 2.02 -7.90 6.33
CA ARG A 76 1.95 -8.64 7.60
C ARG A 76 2.82 -7.97 8.67
N ASP A 77 4.10 -7.71 8.38
CA ASP A 77 5.04 -7.08 9.31
C ASP A 77 4.50 -5.72 9.80
N LEU A 78 3.89 -4.93 8.90
CA LEU A 78 3.30 -3.65 9.24
C LEU A 78 2.12 -3.81 10.21
N ILE A 79 1.17 -4.69 9.87
CA ILE A 79 -0.03 -4.93 10.69
C ILE A 79 0.37 -5.49 12.06
N ASP A 80 1.29 -6.46 12.09
CA ASP A 80 1.73 -7.10 13.33
C ASP A 80 2.48 -6.11 14.23
N THR A 81 3.31 -5.24 13.64
CA THR A 81 4.02 -4.20 14.39
C THR A 81 3.05 -3.24 15.06
N PHE A 82 2.07 -2.71 14.33
CA PHE A 82 1.07 -1.82 14.92
C PHE A 82 0.24 -2.52 15.99
N ASN A 83 -0.19 -3.76 15.77
CA ASN A 83 -0.95 -4.53 16.75
C ASN A 83 -0.14 -4.83 18.02
N ALA A 84 1.15 -5.13 17.89
CA ALA A 84 2.04 -5.33 19.01
C ALA A 84 2.16 -4.06 19.89
N TYR A 85 2.38 -2.90 19.26
CA TYR A 85 2.48 -1.63 19.99
C TYR A 85 1.15 -1.17 20.58
N ILE A 86 0.03 -1.39 19.90
CA ILE A 86 -1.33 -1.15 20.45
C ILE A 86 -1.48 -1.93 21.78
N LYS A 87 -1.06 -3.20 21.77
CA LYS A 87 -1.12 -4.05 22.99
C LYS A 87 -0.17 -3.57 24.08
N ILE A 88 1.08 -3.26 23.77
CA ILE A 88 2.11 -2.80 24.72
C ILE A 88 1.68 -1.49 25.39
N LEU A 89 1.14 -0.56 24.59
CA LEU A 89 0.74 0.76 25.09
C LEU A 89 -0.67 0.78 25.69
N GLY A 90 -1.41 -0.33 25.68
CA GLY A 90 -2.78 -0.39 26.19
C GLY A 90 -3.76 0.50 25.41
N TYR A 91 -3.45 0.83 24.16
CA TYR A 91 -4.31 1.64 23.31
C TYR A 91 -5.63 0.93 23.03
N LYS A 92 -6.75 1.66 23.10
CA LYS A 92 -8.09 1.06 22.98
C LYS A 92 -8.60 0.97 21.53
N GLY A 93 -7.94 1.62 20.61
CA GLY A 93 -8.29 1.57 19.19
C GLY A 93 -7.73 0.34 18.48
N LYS A 94 -7.97 0.29 17.17
CA LYS A 94 -7.49 -0.77 16.26
C LYS A 94 -6.76 -0.12 15.10
N PHE A 95 -5.81 -0.84 14.51
CA PHE A 95 -5.14 -0.46 13.29
C PHE A 95 -5.81 -1.16 12.10
N PHE A 96 -6.09 -0.40 11.03
CA PHE A 96 -6.59 -0.91 9.75
C PHE A 96 -5.69 -0.39 8.65
N TYR A 97 -4.88 -1.26 8.08
CA TYR A 97 -4.08 -0.91 6.91
C TYR A 97 -4.96 -0.87 5.66
N HIS A 98 -4.82 0.18 4.84
CA HIS A 98 -5.47 0.30 3.55
C HIS A 98 -4.41 0.39 2.46
N TYR A 99 -4.46 -0.52 1.50
CA TYR A 99 -3.65 -0.43 0.30
C TYR A 99 -4.22 0.64 -0.63
N VAL A 100 -3.39 1.60 -1.01
CA VAL A 100 -3.80 2.75 -1.82
C VAL A 100 -3.62 2.43 -3.30
N MET A 101 -4.71 2.14 -4.01
CA MET A 101 -4.66 1.66 -5.39
C MET A 101 -4.10 2.66 -6.39
N LYS A 102 -4.20 3.97 -6.14
CA LYS A 102 -3.61 4.96 -7.05
C LYS A 102 -2.10 4.80 -7.26
N VAL A 103 -1.40 4.16 -6.33
CA VAL A 103 0.05 3.91 -6.42
C VAL A 103 0.35 2.80 -7.42
N ASN A 104 -0.42 1.69 -7.37
CA ASN A 104 -0.33 0.59 -8.33
C ASN A 104 -1.65 -0.21 -8.30
N GLN A 105 -2.35 -0.27 -9.44
CA GLN A 105 -3.63 -0.97 -9.57
C GLN A 105 -3.49 -2.41 -10.04
N ASN A 106 -2.29 -2.87 -10.36
CA ASN A 106 -2.09 -4.23 -10.85
C ASN A 106 -2.50 -5.24 -9.80
N LYS A 107 -3.26 -6.24 -10.20
CA LYS A 107 -3.78 -7.27 -9.28
C LYS A 107 -2.68 -8.04 -8.57
N GLU A 108 -1.51 -8.17 -9.18
CA GLU A 108 -0.32 -8.81 -8.63
C GLU A 108 0.23 -8.10 -7.39
N PHE A 109 -0.15 -6.82 -7.17
CA PHE A 109 0.16 -6.06 -5.95
C PHE A 109 -1.03 -6.02 -4.99
N VAL A 110 -2.24 -5.85 -5.53
CA VAL A 110 -3.46 -5.67 -4.73
C VAL A 110 -3.85 -6.95 -4.02
N LEU A 111 -3.86 -8.08 -4.74
CA LEU A 111 -4.31 -9.37 -4.17
C LEU A 111 -3.43 -9.88 -3.03
N PRO A 112 -2.08 -9.86 -3.13
CA PRO A 112 -1.22 -10.22 -2.00
C PRO A 112 -1.44 -9.34 -0.76
N ALA A 113 -1.65 -8.04 -0.96
CA ALA A 113 -1.94 -7.13 0.15
C ALA A 113 -3.26 -7.50 0.85
N ILE A 114 -4.32 -7.79 0.09
CA ILE A 114 -5.62 -8.22 0.63
C ILE A 114 -5.52 -9.57 1.34
N ALA A 115 -4.73 -10.50 0.80
CA ALA A 115 -4.53 -11.83 1.39
C ALA A 115 -3.99 -11.72 2.83
N GLU A 116 -3.17 -10.72 3.11
CA GLU A 116 -2.61 -10.43 4.43
C GLU A 116 -3.46 -9.47 5.29
N GLY A 117 -4.70 -9.21 4.89
CA GLY A 117 -5.65 -8.45 5.69
C GLY A 117 -5.66 -6.94 5.44
N ALA A 118 -5.03 -6.47 4.36
CA ALA A 118 -5.19 -5.09 3.94
C ALA A 118 -6.63 -4.80 3.51
N ASN A 119 -7.12 -3.63 3.85
CA ASN A 119 -8.27 -3.01 3.21
C ASN A 119 -7.82 -2.28 1.94
N ILE A 120 -8.73 -1.62 1.25
CA ILE A 120 -8.43 -0.91 0.01
C ILE A 120 -8.85 0.56 0.13
N GLU A 121 -8.02 1.46 -0.41
CA GLU A 121 -8.41 2.82 -0.73
C GLU A 121 -8.38 3.02 -2.24
N VAL A 122 -9.45 3.58 -2.78
CA VAL A 122 -9.61 3.97 -4.19
C VAL A 122 -9.85 5.47 -4.30
N SER A 123 -9.39 6.07 -5.40
CA SER A 123 -9.49 7.52 -5.64
C SER A 123 -10.31 7.87 -6.87
N SER A 124 -10.90 6.87 -7.52
CA SER A 124 -11.70 7.07 -8.73
C SER A 124 -12.71 5.96 -8.96
N VAL A 125 -13.69 6.24 -9.83
CA VAL A 125 -14.66 5.23 -10.28
C VAL A 125 -13.98 4.05 -10.99
N ASN A 126 -12.90 4.31 -11.72
CA ASN A 126 -12.19 3.26 -12.45
C ASN A 126 -11.49 2.30 -11.48
N GLU A 127 -10.84 2.81 -10.44
CA GLU A 127 -10.24 1.96 -9.41
C GLU A 127 -11.31 1.14 -8.66
N LEU A 128 -12.44 1.75 -8.31
CA LEU A 128 -13.54 1.02 -7.69
C LEU A 128 -14.12 -0.06 -8.62
N TYR A 129 -14.16 0.20 -9.92
CA TYR A 129 -14.56 -0.81 -10.90
C TYR A 129 -13.56 -1.97 -10.96
N LEU A 130 -12.25 -1.70 -10.88
CA LEU A 130 -11.25 -2.76 -10.78
C LEU A 130 -11.44 -3.61 -9.52
N VAL A 131 -11.73 -2.98 -8.37
CA VAL A 131 -12.06 -3.72 -7.12
C VAL A 131 -13.27 -4.62 -7.34
N LYS A 132 -14.34 -4.10 -7.97
CA LYS A 132 -15.51 -4.92 -8.33
C LYS A 132 -15.12 -6.14 -9.15
N ARG A 133 -14.31 -5.95 -10.20
CA ARG A 133 -13.84 -7.04 -11.07
C ARG A 133 -13.01 -8.07 -10.29
N MET A 134 -12.07 -7.63 -9.47
CA MET A 134 -11.26 -8.53 -8.63
C MET A 134 -12.14 -9.36 -7.69
N ILE A 135 -13.15 -8.77 -7.05
CA ILE A 135 -14.08 -9.50 -6.17
C ILE A 135 -14.89 -10.54 -6.94
N GLU A 136 -15.35 -10.22 -8.14
CA GLU A 136 -16.16 -11.10 -8.98
C GLU A 136 -15.33 -12.26 -9.54
N GLU A 137 -14.09 -12.01 -9.94
CA GLU A 137 -13.20 -12.99 -10.58
C GLU A 137 -12.48 -13.88 -9.55
N GLU A 138 -11.88 -13.29 -8.52
CA GLU A 138 -11.02 -14.00 -7.55
C GLU A 138 -11.79 -14.48 -6.32
N LYS A 139 -13.08 -14.16 -6.19
CA LYS A 139 -13.98 -14.57 -5.10
C LYS A 139 -13.42 -14.35 -3.69
N PHE A 140 -12.60 -13.32 -3.51
CA PHE A 140 -12.02 -13.05 -2.20
C PHE A 140 -13.03 -12.51 -1.18
N ASN A 141 -12.61 -12.45 0.08
CA ASN A 141 -13.46 -12.12 1.22
C ASN A 141 -14.10 -10.73 1.07
N ARG A 142 -15.44 -10.67 1.05
CA ARG A 142 -16.23 -9.43 0.95
C ARG A 142 -16.18 -8.55 2.21
N LYS A 143 -15.50 -8.98 3.27
CA LYS A 143 -15.38 -8.20 4.52
C LYS A 143 -14.31 -7.11 4.48
N ILE A 144 -13.58 -6.97 3.38
CA ILE A 144 -12.65 -5.85 3.21
C ILE A 144 -13.41 -4.53 3.22
N ARG A 145 -12.81 -3.52 3.83
CA ARG A 145 -13.30 -2.13 3.79
C ARG A 145 -12.72 -1.44 2.56
N VAL A 146 -13.56 -0.77 1.79
CA VAL A 146 -13.12 0.00 0.61
C VAL A 146 -13.43 1.47 0.87
N THR A 147 -12.41 2.26 1.15
CA THR A 147 -12.55 3.71 1.27
C THR A 147 -12.49 4.34 -0.12
N CYS A 148 -13.49 5.16 -0.44
CA CYS A 148 -13.64 5.82 -1.74
C CYS A 148 -13.31 7.31 -1.61
N ASN A 149 -12.06 7.64 -1.90
CA ASN A 149 -11.53 9.00 -1.92
C ASN A 149 -11.66 9.62 -3.34
N GLY A 150 -11.25 10.87 -3.51
CA GLY A 150 -11.35 11.61 -4.77
C GLY A 150 -12.76 12.09 -5.13
N PRO A 151 -12.91 12.97 -6.13
CA PRO A 151 -14.18 13.57 -6.50
C PRO A 151 -15.22 12.54 -6.95
N LYS A 152 -16.41 12.57 -6.33
CA LYS A 152 -17.50 11.62 -6.62
C LYS A 152 -18.38 12.13 -7.75
N THR A 153 -18.15 11.59 -8.94
CA THR A 153 -19.07 11.74 -10.06
C THR A 153 -20.35 10.92 -9.82
N GLU A 154 -21.41 11.16 -10.60
CA GLU A 154 -22.64 10.35 -10.53
C GLU A 154 -22.35 8.86 -10.75
N LYS A 155 -21.48 8.52 -11.71
CA LYS A 155 -21.07 7.13 -11.95
C LYS A 155 -20.37 6.51 -10.75
N TYR A 156 -19.55 7.31 -10.04
CA TYR A 156 -18.83 6.83 -8.87
C TYR A 156 -19.81 6.56 -7.72
N ILE A 157 -20.74 7.47 -7.46
CA ILE A 157 -21.79 7.30 -6.44
C ILE A 157 -22.65 6.07 -6.74
N SER A 158 -23.11 5.92 -7.99
CA SER A 158 -23.90 4.76 -8.40
C SER A 158 -23.16 3.44 -8.20
N LEU A 159 -21.86 3.39 -8.48
CA LEU A 159 -21.06 2.19 -8.25
C LEU A 159 -20.84 1.91 -6.75
N ILE A 160 -20.65 2.95 -5.93
CA ILE A 160 -20.57 2.83 -4.46
C ILE A 160 -21.87 2.20 -3.92
N GLU A 161 -23.02 2.70 -4.36
CA GLU A 161 -24.34 2.20 -3.94
C GLU A 161 -24.59 0.76 -4.42
N GLU A 162 -24.21 0.46 -5.67
CA GLU A 162 -24.28 -0.91 -6.21
C GLU A 162 -23.48 -1.89 -5.35
N LEU A 163 -22.22 -1.59 -5.08
CA LEU A 163 -21.34 -2.49 -4.33
C LEU A 163 -21.80 -2.64 -2.88
N LYS A 164 -22.29 -1.56 -2.28
CA LYS A 164 -22.89 -1.64 -0.95
C LYS A 164 -24.13 -2.54 -0.94
N SER A 165 -25.00 -2.43 -1.94
CA SER A 165 -26.20 -3.30 -2.05
C SER A 165 -25.84 -4.78 -2.19
N LYS A 166 -24.66 -5.08 -2.74
CA LYS A 166 -24.09 -6.42 -2.85
C LYS A 166 -23.39 -6.91 -1.56
N GLY A 167 -23.44 -6.11 -0.50
CA GLY A 167 -22.91 -6.47 0.83
C GLY A 167 -21.44 -6.12 1.06
N LEU A 168 -20.82 -5.31 0.21
CA LEU A 168 -19.48 -4.80 0.46
C LEU A 168 -19.49 -3.65 1.46
N ILE A 169 -18.41 -3.50 2.23
CA ILE A 169 -18.19 -2.38 3.13
C ILE A 169 -17.52 -1.26 2.32
N VAL A 170 -18.32 -0.42 1.68
CA VAL A 170 -17.82 0.69 0.85
C VAL A 170 -18.10 2.00 1.58
N ILE A 171 -17.07 2.82 1.78
CA ILE A 171 -17.10 4.02 2.62
C ILE A 171 -16.70 5.23 1.77
N PRO A 172 -17.65 6.06 1.30
CA PRO A 172 -17.31 7.29 0.59
C PRO A 172 -16.67 8.31 1.54
N ILE A 173 -15.53 8.86 1.12
CA ILE A 173 -14.87 9.97 1.79
C ILE A 173 -15.34 11.25 1.11
N ILE A 174 -16.16 12.03 1.80
CA ILE A 174 -16.80 13.22 1.29
C ILE A 174 -15.81 14.40 1.31
N GLU A 175 -15.66 15.08 0.18
CA GLU A 175 -14.66 16.13 0.00
C GLU A 175 -15.24 17.54 -0.07
N ASN A 176 -16.56 17.67 -0.23
CA ASN A 176 -17.23 18.95 -0.34
C ASN A 176 -18.71 18.87 -0.04
N GLN A 177 -19.36 20.03 0.12
CA GLN A 177 -20.78 20.15 0.44
C GLN A 177 -21.71 19.50 -0.61
N SER A 178 -21.39 19.61 -1.90
CA SER A 178 -22.19 19.02 -2.97
C SER A 178 -22.22 17.49 -2.86
N GLU A 179 -21.10 16.86 -2.53
CA GLU A 179 -21.02 15.42 -2.30
C GLU A 179 -21.83 15.00 -1.07
N LEU A 180 -21.75 15.79 0.01
CA LEU A 180 -22.52 15.55 1.23
C LEU A 180 -24.02 15.54 0.95
N GLU A 181 -24.53 16.50 0.18
CA GLU A 181 -25.94 16.56 -0.18
C GLU A 181 -26.36 15.36 -1.05
N ARG A 182 -25.55 14.97 -2.03
CA ARG A 182 -25.83 13.81 -2.89
C ARG A 182 -25.83 12.49 -2.12
N LEU A 183 -24.97 12.36 -1.11
CA LEU A 183 -24.85 11.18 -0.27
C LEU A 183 -25.73 11.23 1.01
N LYS A 184 -26.58 12.24 1.16
CA LYS A 184 -27.45 12.43 2.34
C LYS A 184 -28.33 11.22 2.68
N LYS A 185 -28.73 10.47 1.66
CA LYS A 185 -29.56 9.25 1.81
C LYS A 185 -28.72 7.96 1.93
N PHE A 186 -27.43 8.05 1.83
CA PHE A 186 -26.56 6.89 1.92
C PHE A 186 -26.63 6.26 3.32
N LYS A 187 -26.94 4.96 3.37
CA LYS A 187 -27.17 4.23 4.64
C LYS A 187 -25.92 3.52 5.18
N GLY A 188 -24.75 3.81 4.66
CA GLY A 188 -23.48 3.23 5.10
C GLY A 188 -22.67 4.17 5.98
N GLU A 189 -21.52 3.70 6.39
CA GLU A 189 -20.48 4.55 6.97
C GLU A 189 -20.02 5.56 5.93
N ILE A 190 -19.68 6.76 6.36
CA ILE A 190 -19.07 7.81 5.54
C ILE A 190 -17.83 8.36 6.22
N GLY A 191 -16.91 8.87 5.44
CA GLY A 191 -15.81 9.67 5.92
C GLY A 191 -15.93 11.11 5.45
N ILE A 192 -15.22 12.01 6.11
CA ILE A 192 -15.04 13.40 5.70
C ILE A 192 -13.58 13.67 5.53
N ARG A 193 -13.22 14.28 4.41
CA ARG A 193 -11.88 14.79 4.20
C ARG A 193 -11.77 16.19 4.78
N VAL A 194 -10.70 16.39 5.56
CA VAL A 194 -10.40 17.64 6.25
C VAL A 194 -9.18 18.29 5.60
N ASP A 195 -9.30 19.57 5.28
CA ASP A 195 -8.16 20.41 4.95
C ASP A 195 -7.63 21.03 6.25
N LEU A 196 -6.47 20.56 6.69
CA LEU A 196 -5.83 21.05 7.92
C LEU A 196 -5.23 22.45 7.78
N GLY A 197 -5.20 23.03 6.56
CA GLY A 197 -4.57 24.33 6.30
C GLY A 197 -3.07 24.40 6.62
N VAL A 198 -2.43 23.25 6.87
CA VAL A 198 -1.01 23.19 7.24
C VAL A 198 -0.16 23.31 5.98
N LYS A 199 0.75 24.28 5.97
CA LYS A 199 1.81 24.37 4.96
C LYS A 199 2.85 23.31 5.28
N ILE A 200 2.88 22.24 4.51
CA ILE A 200 3.95 21.24 4.57
C ILE A 200 4.99 21.66 3.55
N ASP A 201 6.25 21.76 4.00
CA ASP A 201 7.39 21.92 3.10
C ASP A 201 7.59 20.60 2.35
N ALA A 202 6.88 20.47 1.24
CA ALA A 202 6.90 19.30 0.37
C ALA A 202 7.38 19.69 -1.02
N HIS A 203 8.02 18.76 -1.72
CA HIS A 203 8.49 18.94 -3.11
C HIS A 203 7.40 19.42 -4.09
N PHE A 204 6.13 19.25 -3.71
CA PHE A 204 4.98 19.76 -4.46
C PHE A 204 4.28 20.83 -3.63
N ASP A 205 4.60 22.09 -3.91
CA ASP A 205 3.87 23.23 -3.36
C ASP A 205 2.44 23.23 -3.94
N LYS A 206 1.51 22.66 -3.17
CA LYS A 206 0.09 22.72 -3.50
C LYS A 206 -0.42 24.12 -3.17
N LYS A 207 -0.23 25.05 -4.11
CA LYS A 207 -0.75 26.43 -3.98
C LYS A 207 -2.27 26.49 -3.75
N PHE A 208 -2.99 25.44 -4.15
CA PHE A 208 -4.43 25.33 -3.99
C PHE A 208 -4.78 23.92 -3.53
N ASN A 209 -5.27 23.79 -2.30
CA ASN A 209 -5.91 22.56 -1.86
C ASN A 209 -7.39 22.63 -2.24
N HIS A 210 -7.81 21.84 -3.21
CA HIS A 210 -9.21 21.80 -3.67
C HIS A 210 -10.02 20.69 -3.01
N PHE A 211 -9.44 19.97 -2.05
CA PHE A 211 -10.03 18.78 -1.46
C PHE A 211 -10.13 18.91 0.05
N GLY A 212 -11.31 18.61 0.54
CA GLY A 212 -11.60 18.59 1.96
C GLY A 212 -12.27 19.86 2.45
N PHE A 213 -12.88 19.73 3.60
CA PHE A 213 -13.53 20.83 4.31
C PHE A 213 -12.51 21.55 5.18
N SER A 214 -12.53 22.87 5.16
CA SER A 214 -11.84 23.69 6.13
C SER A 214 -12.45 23.53 7.54
N GLU A 215 -11.73 23.96 8.57
CA GLU A 215 -12.23 23.94 9.95
C GLU A 215 -13.54 24.71 10.09
N ASP A 216 -13.64 25.89 9.49
CA ASP A 216 -14.87 26.71 9.52
C ASP A 216 -16.06 26.03 8.83
N GLU A 217 -15.82 25.34 7.72
CA GLU A 217 -16.86 24.58 7.03
C GLU A 217 -17.31 23.39 7.89
N LEU A 218 -16.38 22.65 8.51
CA LEU A 218 -16.71 21.54 9.41
C LEU A 218 -17.57 21.97 10.58
N LEU A 219 -17.25 23.11 11.21
CA LEU A 219 -18.04 23.66 12.32
C LEU A 219 -19.48 23.99 11.92
N ARG A 220 -19.70 24.39 10.64
CA ARG A 220 -21.02 24.68 10.10
C ARG A 220 -21.84 23.44 9.75
N LEU A 221 -21.20 22.30 9.49
CA LEU A 221 -21.90 21.07 9.10
C LEU A 221 -22.72 20.48 10.25
N GLY A 222 -22.37 20.79 11.49
CA GLY A 222 -23.01 20.23 12.67
C GLY A 222 -22.86 18.71 12.77
N LYS A 223 -23.87 18.03 13.31
CA LYS A 223 -23.84 16.57 13.48
C LYS A 223 -24.05 15.83 12.15
N ILE A 224 -23.01 15.11 11.72
CA ILE A 224 -23.07 14.29 10.52
C ILE A 224 -23.42 12.85 10.90
N ARG A 225 -24.48 12.36 10.30
CA ARG A 225 -24.95 10.99 10.55
C ARG A 225 -24.00 9.97 9.91
N ASN A 226 -23.71 8.88 10.63
CA ASN A 226 -22.88 7.76 10.17
C ASN A 226 -21.41 8.13 9.84
N LEU A 227 -20.92 9.26 10.34
CA LEU A 227 -19.50 9.62 10.24
C LEU A 227 -18.65 8.63 11.03
N SER A 228 -17.72 7.99 10.36
CA SER A 228 -16.80 7.01 10.97
C SER A 228 -15.32 7.30 10.68
N ILE A 229 -15.01 8.13 9.69
CA ILE A 229 -13.64 8.43 9.26
C ILE A 229 -13.44 9.93 9.15
N LEU A 230 -12.35 10.43 9.75
CA LEU A 230 -11.75 11.71 9.40
C LEU A 230 -10.50 11.42 8.56
N HIS A 231 -10.48 11.95 7.34
CA HIS A 231 -9.42 11.75 6.36
C HIS A 231 -8.68 13.06 6.14
N TYR A 232 -7.35 13.08 6.30
CA TYR A 232 -6.51 14.28 6.16
C TYR A 232 -5.15 13.98 5.53
#